data_819db1b1f7ea3641c099f158a9c6d100
#
_entry.id   819db1b1f7ea3641c099f158a9c6d100
#
_cell.length_a   1.000
_cell.length_b   1.000
_cell.length_c   1.000
_cell.angle_alpha   90.00
_cell.angle_beta   90.00
_cell.angle_gamma   90.00
#
_symmetry.space_group_name_H-M   'P 1'
#
loop_
_entity.id
_entity.type
_entity.pdbx_description
1 polymer ?
#
loop_
_entity_poly.entity_id
_entity_poly.type
_entity_poly.pdbx_seq_one_letter_code
_entity_poly.pdbx_strand_id
1 'polypeptide(L)'
;DLQLIAMIDDAREKLLKENNQNINEKVIMVGFSSSSLFSARFTFLHPDRVSVAIGGGIGGLLPVPADKINGIEAIYPIGTYDFENITGTKFNLEEYKKTPQFYYQGTKDKSNPFRRGAEDLTDEEYKIVKKLFVDGLPFGDKPVSLKVSTVMWNNSQKYINQIVDNVKFESPKGLGHEITPKMIRKSTKFIKENLN
;
A
#
# COMPACT_ATOMS: atom_id res chain seq x y z
N ASP A 1 -2.55 -11.96 6.80
CA ASP A 1 -1.88 -10.94 7.61
C ASP A 1 -1.62 -11.43 9.04
N LEU A 2 -2.60 -12.00 9.76
CA LEU A 2 -2.45 -12.51 11.13
C LEU A 2 -1.40 -13.63 11.26
N GLN A 3 -1.28 -14.49 10.24
CA GLN A 3 -0.24 -15.51 10.22
C GLN A 3 1.17 -14.89 10.21
N LEU A 4 1.37 -13.79 9.46
CA LEU A 4 2.66 -13.10 9.44
C LEU A 4 2.98 -12.48 10.81
N ILE A 5 1.98 -11.92 11.50
CA ILE A 5 2.16 -11.41 12.87
C ILE A 5 2.61 -12.53 13.79
N ALA A 6 1.92 -13.67 13.78
CA ALA A 6 2.29 -14.82 14.61
C ALA A 6 3.71 -15.34 14.29
N MET A 7 4.11 -15.36 13.01
CA MET A 7 5.48 -15.74 12.61
C MET A 7 6.54 -14.74 13.11
N ILE A 8 6.25 -13.44 13.08
CA ILE A 8 7.14 -12.40 13.60
C ILE A 8 7.32 -12.57 15.12
N ASP A 9 6.22 -12.79 15.83
CA ASP A 9 6.26 -12.95 17.30
C ASP A 9 7.00 -14.23 17.72
N ASP A 10 6.76 -15.35 17.03
CA ASP A 10 7.51 -16.60 17.25
C ASP A 10 9.02 -16.44 16.98
N ALA A 11 9.38 -15.77 15.91
CA ALA A 11 10.80 -15.52 15.59
C ALA A 11 11.47 -14.63 16.65
N ARG A 12 10.78 -13.60 17.13
CA ARG A 12 11.28 -12.72 18.20
C ARG A 12 11.48 -13.49 19.50
N GLU A 13 10.51 -14.31 19.88
CA GLU A 13 10.59 -15.13 21.09
C GLU A 13 11.77 -16.12 21.04
N LYS A 14 11.97 -16.79 19.89
CA LYS A 14 13.11 -17.69 19.68
C LYS A 14 14.45 -16.97 19.77
N LEU A 15 14.59 -15.82 19.11
CA LEU A 15 15.84 -15.06 19.13
C LEU A 15 16.17 -14.52 20.55
N LEU A 16 15.16 -14.14 21.30
CA LEU A 16 15.35 -13.76 22.69
C LEU A 16 15.78 -14.94 23.55
N LYS A 17 15.12 -16.11 23.43
CA LYS A 17 15.42 -17.30 24.23
C LYS A 17 16.77 -17.93 23.91
N GLU A 18 17.09 -18.06 22.62
CA GLU A 18 18.25 -18.83 22.16
C GLU A 18 19.53 -17.97 22.10
N ASN A 19 19.39 -16.68 21.74
CA ASN A 19 20.53 -15.81 21.48
C ASN A 19 20.60 -14.58 22.43
N ASN A 20 19.65 -14.44 23.35
CA ASN A 20 19.49 -13.25 24.19
C ASN A 20 19.39 -11.93 23.38
N GLN A 21 18.77 -12.00 22.18
CA GLN A 21 18.59 -10.88 21.29
C GLN A 21 17.17 -10.32 21.42
N ASN A 22 17.06 -9.11 21.97
CA ASN A 22 15.78 -8.40 21.99
C ASN A 22 15.60 -7.64 20.68
N ILE A 23 14.67 -8.11 19.84
CA ILE A 23 14.36 -7.52 18.55
C ILE A 23 13.10 -6.65 18.64
N ASN A 24 13.09 -5.54 17.92
CA ASN A 24 11.97 -4.60 17.85
C ASN A 24 10.66 -5.32 17.47
N GLU A 25 9.54 -4.85 18.02
CA GLU A 25 8.19 -5.35 17.71
C GLU A 25 7.73 -4.95 16.32
N LYS A 26 8.19 -3.81 15.86
CA LYS A 26 7.89 -3.30 14.51
C LYS A 26 8.93 -3.80 13.51
N VAL A 27 8.44 -4.21 12.36
CA VAL A 27 9.26 -4.69 11.23
C VAL A 27 9.38 -3.65 10.13
N ILE A 28 10.40 -3.78 9.28
CA ILE A 28 10.50 -3.05 8.03
C ILE A 28 9.81 -3.89 6.95
N MET A 29 8.79 -3.33 6.31
CA MET A 29 8.11 -3.97 5.18
C MET A 29 8.71 -3.50 3.86
N VAL A 30 9.20 -4.43 3.03
CA VAL A 30 9.75 -4.10 1.70
C VAL A 30 9.13 -5.04 0.67
N GLY A 31 8.52 -4.47 -0.36
CA GLY A 31 7.89 -5.25 -1.42
C GLY A 31 8.11 -4.68 -2.81
N PHE A 32 8.01 -5.55 -3.81
CA PHE A 32 7.95 -5.17 -5.23
C PHE A 32 6.83 -5.94 -5.92
N SER A 33 6.08 -5.29 -6.83
CA SER A 33 4.94 -5.89 -7.53
C SER A 33 3.85 -6.36 -6.54
N SER A 34 3.39 -7.59 -6.60
CA SER A 34 2.38 -8.14 -5.69
C SER A 34 2.78 -8.07 -4.21
N SER A 35 4.07 -8.24 -3.88
CA SER A 35 4.56 -8.08 -2.50
C SER A 35 4.56 -6.61 -2.04
N SER A 36 4.59 -5.65 -2.96
CA SER A 36 4.40 -4.24 -2.66
C SER A 36 2.96 -3.93 -2.22
N LEU A 37 1.97 -4.52 -2.89
CA LEU A 37 0.56 -4.44 -2.48
C LEU A 37 0.33 -5.08 -1.12
N PHE A 38 0.94 -6.24 -0.89
CA PHE A 38 0.88 -6.90 0.42
C PHE A 38 1.49 -6.02 1.51
N SER A 39 2.68 -5.44 1.26
CA SER A 39 3.36 -4.52 2.18
C SER A 39 2.47 -3.32 2.53
N ALA A 40 1.86 -2.68 1.53
CA ALA A 40 0.97 -1.55 1.73
C ALA A 40 -0.29 -1.93 2.53
N ARG A 41 -0.93 -3.06 2.20
CA ARG A 41 -2.12 -3.56 2.91
C ARG A 41 -1.79 -4.00 4.33
N PHE A 42 -0.66 -4.68 4.54
CA PHE A 42 -0.23 -5.06 5.88
C PHE A 42 0.02 -3.82 6.76
N THR A 43 0.69 -2.80 6.21
CA THR A 43 0.90 -1.52 6.90
C THR A 43 -0.42 -0.81 7.20
N PHE A 44 -1.39 -0.89 6.29
CA PHE A 44 -2.71 -0.33 6.48
C PHE A 44 -3.51 -1.04 7.59
N LEU A 45 -3.44 -2.37 7.64
CA LEU A 45 -4.14 -3.18 8.65
C LEU A 45 -3.45 -3.11 10.03
N HIS A 46 -2.13 -3.08 10.06
CA HIS A 46 -1.30 -3.21 11.26
C HIS A 46 -0.19 -2.16 11.32
N PRO A 47 -0.53 -0.86 11.34
CA PRO A 47 0.48 0.21 11.37
C PRO A 47 1.33 0.20 12.64
N ASP A 48 0.79 -0.34 13.73
CA ASP A 48 1.49 -0.55 15.00
C ASP A 48 2.58 -1.63 14.94
N ARG A 49 2.58 -2.47 13.89
CA ARG A 49 3.56 -3.54 13.67
C ARG A 49 4.64 -3.17 12.63
N VAL A 50 4.57 -1.98 12.04
CA VAL A 50 5.48 -1.56 10.96
C VAL A 50 6.24 -0.30 11.36
N SER A 51 7.58 -0.35 11.27
CA SER A 51 8.43 0.83 11.49
C SER A 51 8.60 1.66 10.21
N VAL A 52 8.76 1.00 9.06
CA VAL A 52 8.88 1.65 7.74
C VAL A 52 8.32 0.74 6.68
N ALA A 53 7.58 1.26 5.72
CA ALA A 53 7.10 0.50 4.57
C ALA A 53 7.66 1.03 3.25
N ILE A 54 8.10 0.12 2.38
CA ILE A 54 8.61 0.41 1.04
C ILE A 54 7.86 -0.46 0.03
N GLY A 55 7.39 0.16 -1.04
CA GLY A 55 6.76 -0.58 -2.13
C GLY A 55 7.11 -0.03 -3.51
N GLY A 56 7.42 -0.92 -4.44
CA GLY A 56 7.70 -0.57 -5.83
C GLY A 56 6.86 -1.36 -6.83
N GLY A 57 6.55 -0.76 -7.98
CA GLY A 57 5.75 -1.42 -9.02
C GLY A 57 4.35 -1.80 -8.55
N ILE A 58 3.70 -0.93 -7.80
CA ILE A 58 2.51 -1.25 -6.97
C ILE A 58 1.22 -1.39 -7.78
N GLY A 59 1.19 -0.89 -9.02
CA GLY A 59 0.05 -1.10 -9.93
C GLY A 59 -1.06 -0.06 -9.89
N GLY A 60 -0.91 1.01 -9.13
CA GLY A 60 -1.74 2.22 -9.24
C GLY A 60 -2.81 2.44 -8.16
N LEU A 61 -3.35 1.41 -7.51
CA LEU A 61 -4.36 1.58 -6.46
C LEU A 61 -3.78 1.25 -5.09
N LEU A 62 -3.88 2.20 -4.17
CA LEU A 62 -3.50 2.05 -2.76
C LEU A 62 -4.70 2.32 -1.84
N PRO A 63 -4.78 1.64 -0.68
CA PRO A 63 -5.78 1.95 0.33
C PRO A 63 -5.67 3.41 0.81
N VAL A 64 -6.79 4.10 0.91
CA VAL A 64 -6.88 5.47 1.40
C VAL A 64 -7.35 5.46 2.86
N PRO A 65 -6.64 6.09 3.80
CA PRO A 65 -6.98 6.04 5.23
C PRO A 65 -8.16 6.96 5.58
N ALA A 66 -9.31 6.74 4.93
CA ALA A 66 -10.54 7.49 5.12
C ALA A 66 -11.78 6.61 4.93
N ASP A 67 -12.81 6.91 5.68
CA ASP A 67 -14.14 6.31 5.54
C ASP A 67 -14.90 6.86 4.33
N LYS A 68 -14.67 8.13 3.96
CA LYS A 68 -15.27 8.78 2.80
C LYS A 68 -14.25 9.53 1.96
N ILE A 69 -14.36 9.39 0.64
CA ILE A 69 -13.56 10.12 -0.35
C ILE A 69 -14.53 10.89 -1.24
N ASN A 70 -14.43 12.22 -1.26
CA ASN A 70 -15.37 13.09 -2.00
C ASN A 70 -16.86 12.79 -1.71
N GLY A 71 -17.19 12.47 -0.45
CA GLY A 71 -18.54 12.13 -0.01
C GLY A 71 -19.01 10.71 -0.36
N ILE A 72 -18.16 9.87 -0.98
CA ILE A 72 -18.44 8.49 -1.29
C ILE A 72 -17.84 7.60 -0.21
N GLU A 73 -18.63 6.69 0.33
CA GLU A 73 -18.18 5.69 1.29
C GLU A 73 -17.14 4.78 0.64
N ALA A 74 -15.95 4.76 1.24
CA ALA A 74 -14.81 4.00 0.74
C ALA A 74 -14.65 2.72 1.57
N ILE A 75 -15.26 1.63 1.10
CA ILE A 75 -15.18 0.33 1.76
C ILE A 75 -13.77 -0.26 1.67
N TYR A 76 -13.42 -1.17 2.58
CA TYR A 76 -12.18 -1.94 2.50
C TYR A 76 -12.18 -2.86 1.26
N PRO A 77 -11.09 -3.00 0.49
CA PRO A 77 -9.73 -2.49 0.73
C PRO A 77 -9.42 -1.10 0.14
N ILE A 78 -10.43 -0.35 -0.28
CA ILE A 78 -10.26 0.98 -0.89
C ILE A 78 -10.06 2.05 0.19
N GLY A 79 -10.84 1.96 1.27
CA GLY A 79 -10.81 2.87 2.41
C GLY A 79 -11.14 2.16 3.72
N THR A 80 -11.73 2.90 4.67
CA THR A 80 -11.95 2.43 6.05
C THR A 80 -13.41 2.42 6.48
N TYR A 81 -14.38 2.65 5.59
CA TYR A 81 -15.79 2.82 5.95
C TYR A 81 -16.38 1.63 6.73
N ASP A 82 -16.08 0.41 6.31
CA ASP A 82 -16.54 -0.83 6.92
C ASP A 82 -15.42 -1.60 7.65
N PHE A 83 -14.27 -0.94 7.86
CA PHE A 83 -13.05 -1.55 8.40
C PHE A 83 -13.28 -2.25 9.75
N GLU A 84 -13.98 -1.58 10.68
CA GLU A 84 -14.30 -2.15 12.00
C GLU A 84 -15.19 -3.40 11.89
N ASN A 85 -16.13 -3.41 10.95
CA ASN A 85 -17.01 -4.57 10.72
C ASN A 85 -16.23 -5.78 10.20
N ILE A 86 -15.21 -5.55 9.39
CA ILE A 86 -14.40 -6.62 8.76
C ILE A 86 -13.30 -7.12 9.69
N THR A 87 -12.62 -6.20 10.40
CA THR A 87 -11.42 -6.52 11.20
C THR A 87 -11.71 -6.71 12.69
N GLY A 88 -12.90 -6.29 13.16
CA GLY A 88 -13.26 -6.26 14.59
C GLY A 88 -12.61 -5.13 15.38
N THR A 89 -11.82 -4.25 14.74
CA THR A 89 -11.13 -3.13 15.39
C THR A 89 -11.24 -1.86 14.55
N LYS A 90 -11.22 -0.68 15.20
CA LYS A 90 -11.18 0.60 14.50
C LYS A 90 -9.85 0.79 13.78
N PHE A 91 -9.90 1.44 12.63
CA PHE A 91 -8.70 1.83 11.91
C PHE A 91 -7.84 2.77 12.76
N ASN A 92 -6.57 2.41 12.95
CA ASN A 92 -5.64 3.18 13.77
C ASN A 92 -4.93 4.25 12.95
N LEU A 93 -5.66 5.35 12.66
CA LEU A 93 -5.14 6.45 11.85
C LEU A 93 -3.92 7.11 12.49
N GLU A 94 -3.87 7.22 13.82
CA GLU A 94 -2.76 7.87 14.51
C GLU A 94 -1.44 7.06 14.40
N GLU A 95 -1.49 5.74 14.50
CA GLU A 95 -0.30 4.91 14.22
C GLU A 95 0.03 4.88 12.73
N TYR A 96 -0.99 4.87 11.85
CA TYR A 96 -0.75 4.94 10.41
C TYR A 96 -0.02 6.22 10.01
N LYS A 97 -0.37 7.38 10.59
CA LYS A 97 0.32 8.65 10.41
C LYS A 97 1.77 8.64 10.88
N LYS A 98 2.09 7.85 11.90
CA LYS A 98 3.46 7.74 12.43
C LYS A 98 4.34 6.77 11.64
N THR A 99 3.77 5.92 10.79
CA THR A 99 4.51 4.91 10.02
C THR A 99 5.01 5.51 8.69
N PRO A 100 6.31 5.79 8.53
CA PRO A 100 6.87 6.32 7.30
C PRO A 100 6.73 5.32 6.15
N GLN A 101 6.26 5.80 5.00
CA GLN A 101 5.99 4.94 3.85
C GLN A 101 6.58 5.57 2.57
N PHE A 102 7.18 4.74 1.71
CA PHE A 102 7.69 5.18 0.42
C PHE A 102 7.23 4.22 -0.68
N TYR A 103 6.47 4.74 -1.62
CA TYR A 103 5.96 3.98 -2.75
C TYR A 103 6.40 4.58 -4.08
N TYR A 104 6.72 3.71 -5.06
CA TYR A 104 7.02 4.17 -6.40
C TYR A 104 6.35 3.34 -7.49
N GLN A 105 5.98 4.03 -8.57
CA GLN A 105 5.42 3.43 -9.80
C GLN A 105 6.13 4.03 -11.00
N GLY A 106 6.78 3.20 -11.81
CA GLY A 106 7.47 3.66 -13.02
C GLY A 106 6.48 4.22 -14.07
N THR A 107 6.84 5.32 -14.74
CA THR A 107 5.95 5.94 -15.74
C THR A 107 5.71 5.09 -17.00
N LYS A 108 6.47 4.03 -17.18
CA LYS A 108 6.27 3.01 -18.26
C LYS A 108 5.88 1.65 -17.72
N ASP A 109 5.59 1.55 -16.43
CA ASP A 109 5.18 0.29 -15.81
C ASP A 109 3.77 -0.10 -16.26
N LYS A 110 3.70 -1.18 -17.05
CA LYS A 110 2.45 -1.76 -17.57
C LYS A 110 1.90 -2.88 -16.67
N SER A 111 2.62 -3.25 -15.61
CA SER A 111 2.13 -4.23 -14.65
C SER A 111 1.05 -3.59 -13.78
N ASN A 112 -0.06 -4.29 -13.61
CA ASN A 112 -1.21 -3.80 -12.88
C ASN A 112 -1.90 -4.98 -12.18
N PRO A 113 -2.37 -4.85 -10.95
CA PRO A 113 -3.11 -5.91 -10.27
C PRO A 113 -4.41 -6.28 -11.00
N PHE A 114 -4.99 -5.35 -11.74
CA PHE A 114 -6.20 -5.58 -12.55
C PHE A 114 -5.88 -6.14 -13.95
N ARG A 115 -5.03 -7.16 -14.02
CA ARG A 115 -4.68 -7.81 -15.30
C ARG A 115 -5.87 -8.42 -16.02
N ARG A 116 -6.88 -8.84 -15.27
CA ARG A 116 -8.15 -9.39 -15.77
C ARG A 116 -9.25 -8.34 -15.83
N GLY A 117 -8.93 -7.05 -15.64
CA GLY A 117 -9.89 -5.98 -15.55
C GLY A 117 -10.49 -5.89 -14.15
N ALA A 118 -11.80 -5.69 -14.08
CA ALA A 118 -12.54 -5.52 -12.83
C ALA A 118 -13.06 -6.85 -12.23
N GLU A 119 -12.73 -8.01 -12.82
CA GLU A 119 -13.24 -9.32 -12.40
C GLU A 119 -12.89 -9.67 -10.94
N ASP A 120 -11.80 -9.11 -10.41
CA ASP A 120 -11.36 -9.35 -9.04
C ASP A 120 -12.02 -8.41 -8.01
N LEU A 121 -12.92 -7.52 -8.45
CA LEU A 121 -13.65 -6.58 -7.62
C LEU A 121 -15.10 -7.03 -7.42
N THR A 122 -15.63 -6.79 -6.25
CA THR A 122 -17.09 -6.84 -6.03
C THR A 122 -17.77 -5.71 -6.82
N ASP A 123 -19.08 -5.82 -7.05
CA ASP A 123 -19.85 -4.78 -7.75
C ASP A 123 -19.74 -3.41 -7.04
N GLU A 124 -19.65 -3.41 -5.73
CA GLU A 124 -19.53 -2.21 -4.92
C GLU A 124 -18.14 -1.59 -5.04
N GLU A 125 -17.08 -2.38 -4.87
CA GLU A 125 -15.69 -1.94 -5.08
C GLU A 125 -15.50 -1.40 -6.50
N TYR A 126 -16.06 -2.08 -7.50
CA TYR A 126 -16.00 -1.63 -8.90
C TYR A 126 -16.61 -0.22 -9.08
N LYS A 127 -17.80 0.03 -8.52
CA LYS A 127 -18.46 1.33 -8.59
C LYS A 127 -17.60 2.43 -7.95
N ILE A 128 -17.02 2.13 -6.78
CA ILE A 128 -16.17 3.06 -6.03
C ILE A 128 -14.88 3.35 -6.83
N VAL A 129 -14.17 2.32 -7.27
CA VAL A 129 -12.94 2.46 -8.06
C VAL A 129 -13.20 3.23 -9.34
N LYS A 130 -14.25 2.88 -10.08
CA LYS A 130 -14.62 3.57 -11.32
C LYS A 130 -14.91 5.05 -11.10
N LYS A 131 -15.59 5.39 -10.02
CA LYS A 131 -15.99 6.78 -9.74
C LYS A 131 -14.84 7.62 -9.17
N LEU A 132 -13.99 7.06 -8.32
CA LEU A 132 -12.96 7.80 -7.61
C LEU A 132 -11.58 7.76 -8.30
N PHE A 133 -11.23 6.64 -8.91
CA PHE A 133 -9.84 6.41 -9.30
C PHE A 133 -9.61 6.38 -10.81
N VAL A 134 -10.64 6.13 -11.62
CA VAL A 134 -10.49 5.92 -13.07
C VAL A 134 -10.77 7.17 -13.91
N ASP A 135 -11.43 8.16 -13.31
CA ASP A 135 -11.67 9.49 -13.90
C ASP A 135 -12.34 9.44 -15.29
N GLY A 136 -13.40 8.61 -15.39
CA GLY A 136 -14.18 8.43 -16.61
C GLY A 136 -13.52 7.61 -17.74
N LEU A 137 -12.30 7.14 -17.55
CA LEU A 137 -11.63 6.27 -18.51
C LEU A 137 -12.29 4.88 -18.59
N PRO A 138 -12.15 4.14 -19.71
CA PRO A 138 -12.64 2.77 -19.83
C PRO A 138 -12.03 1.85 -18.78
N PHE A 139 -12.88 1.28 -17.92
CA PHE A 139 -12.53 0.33 -16.87
C PHE A 139 -13.61 -0.74 -16.80
N GLY A 140 -13.26 -2.00 -16.97
CA GLY A 140 -14.20 -3.14 -17.00
C GLY A 140 -13.46 -4.45 -17.28
N ASP A 141 -14.02 -5.34 -18.08
CA ASP A 141 -13.59 -6.72 -18.32
C ASP A 141 -12.29 -6.89 -19.12
N LYS A 142 -11.59 -5.81 -19.39
CA LYS A 142 -10.31 -5.83 -20.12
C LYS A 142 -9.16 -5.43 -19.22
N PRO A 143 -7.95 -5.96 -19.46
CA PRO A 143 -6.76 -5.54 -18.75
C PRO A 143 -6.61 -4.02 -18.74
N VAL A 144 -6.28 -3.48 -17.57
CA VAL A 144 -6.16 -2.04 -17.37
C VAL A 144 -5.00 -1.47 -18.20
N SER A 145 -5.27 -0.44 -18.99
CA SER A 145 -4.24 0.22 -19.79
C SER A 145 -3.27 1.01 -18.89
N LEU A 146 -2.06 1.28 -19.44
CA LEU A 146 -1.08 2.13 -18.73
C LEU A 146 -1.66 3.51 -18.36
N LYS A 147 -2.51 4.08 -19.22
CA LYS A 147 -3.18 5.37 -18.97
C LYS A 147 -4.07 5.28 -17.74
N VAL A 148 -4.91 4.25 -17.63
CA VAL A 148 -5.79 4.03 -16.47
C VAL A 148 -4.98 3.77 -15.22
N SER A 149 -3.94 2.91 -15.28
CA SER A 149 -3.05 2.66 -14.15
C SER A 149 -2.38 3.94 -13.64
N THR A 150 -1.93 4.82 -14.55
CA THR A 150 -1.33 6.12 -14.19
C THR A 150 -2.35 7.04 -13.50
N VAL A 151 -3.59 7.07 -13.99
CA VAL A 151 -4.66 7.88 -13.37
C VAL A 151 -5.01 7.35 -11.99
N MET A 152 -5.13 6.03 -11.83
CA MET A 152 -5.38 5.40 -10.53
C MET A 152 -4.25 5.72 -9.53
N TRP A 153 -3.00 5.65 -9.97
CA TRP A 153 -1.83 6.01 -9.18
C TRP A 153 -1.86 7.47 -8.72
N ASN A 154 -2.16 8.40 -9.62
CA ASN A 154 -2.23 9.82 -9.31
C ASN A 154 -3.39 10.15 -8.34
N ASN A 155 -4.55 9.50 -8.53
CA ASN A 155 -5.69 9.67 -7.64
C ASN A 155 -5.43 9.08 -6.25
N SER A 156 -4.76 7.91 -6.16
CA SER A 156 -4.34 7.34 -4.87
C SER A 156 -3.42 8.31 -4.12
N GLN A 157 -2.40 8.87 -4.76
CA GLN A 157 -1.53 9.88 -4.16
C GLN A 157 -2.32 11.11 -3.69
N LYS A 158 -3.18 11.63 -4.55
CA LYS A 158 -4.01 12.80 -4.24
C LYS A 158 -4.84 12.59 -2.97
N TYR A 159 -5.55 11.47 -2.89
CA TYR A 159 -6.44 11.21 -1.76
C TYR A 159 -5.67 10.91 -0.47
N ILE A 160 -4.59 10.15 -0.55
CA ILE A 160 -3.75 9.84 0.61
C ILE A 160 -3.12 11.13 1.16
N ASN A 161 -2.52 11.97 0.29
CA ASN A 161 -1.85 13.20 0.70
C ASN A 161 -2.81 14.29 1.24
N GLN A 162 -4.11 14.16 1.03
CA GLN A 162 -5.12 15.03 1.68
C GLN A 162 -5.34 14.68 3.17
N ILE A 163 -4.91 13.49 3.60
CA ILE A 163 -5.23 12.94 4.93
C ILE A 163 -3.97 12.77 5.78
N VAL A 164 -2.85 12.38 5.14
CA VAL A 164 -1.58 12.08 5.80
C VAL A 164 -0.40 12.63 5.01
N ASP A 165 0.71 12.89 5.69
CA ASP A 165 1.97 13.44 5.14
C ASP A 165 3.16 12.48 5.26
N ASN A 166 2.96 11.34 5.91
CA ASN A 166 3.99 10.31 6.15
C ASN A 166 4.22 9.37 4.96
N VAL A 167 3.49 9.54 3.84
CA VAL A 167 3.62 8.70 2.65
C VAL A 167 4.30 9.48 1.52
N LYS A 168 5.49 9.04 1.14
CA LYS A 168 6.23 9.61 0.02
C LYS A 168 5.98 8.81 -1.25
N PHE A 169 5.66 9.51 -2.33
CA PHE A 169 5.43 8.91 -3.65
C PHE A 169 6.49 9.33 -4.66
N GLU A 170 6.85 8.41 -5.55
CA GLU A 170 7.74 8.72 -6.68
C GLU A 170 7.26 8.04 -7.97
N SER A 171 7.32 8.80 -9.09
CA SER A 171 7.01 8.29 -10.44
C SER A 171 8.26 8.40 -11.34
N PRO A 172 9.22 7.47 -11.25
CA PRO A 172 10.46 7.56 -12.01
C PRO A 172 10.19 7.55 -13.52
N LYS A 173 10.63 8.61 -14.21
CA LYS A 173 10.43 8.77 -15.64
C LYS A 173 11.16 7.68 -16.42
N GLY A 174 10.45 7.04 -17.33
CA GLY A 174 10.97 6.00 -18.23
C GLY A 174 11.15 4.62 -17.61
N LEU A 175 10.96 4.48 -16.29
CA LEU A 175 11.05 3.20 -15.59
C LEU A 175 9.85 2.31 -15.95
N GLY A 176 10.13 1.05 -16.26
CA GLY A 176 9.15 -0.03 -16.42
C GLY A 176 8.86 -0.76 -15.12
N HIS A 177 8.44 -2.02 -15.23
CA HIS A 177 8.21 -2.89 -14.07
C HIS A 177 9.52 -3.55 -13.63
N GLU A 178 10.37 -2.79 -12.96
CA GLU A 178 11.71 -3.23 -12.61
C GLU A 178 12.24 -2.57 -11.32
N ILE A 179 13.17 -3.27 -10.67
CA ILE A 179 13.94 -2.74 -9.54
C ILE A 179 15.29 -2.28 -10.07
N THR A 180 15.61 -1.00 -9.91
CA THR A 180 16.90 -0.45 -10.35
C THR A 180 17.81 -0.15 -9.16
N PRO A 181 19.15 -0.13 -9.36
CA PRO A 181 20.09 0.28 -8.32
C PRO A 181 19.79 1.67 -7.75
N LYS A 182 19.22 2.57 -8.56
CA LYS A 182 18.80 3.91 -8.14
C LYS A 182 17.64 3.80 -7.13
N MET A 183 16.64 2.96 -7.40
CA MET A 183 15.49 2.78 -6.51
C MET A 183 15.88 2.04 -5.23
N ILE A 184 16.78 1.06 -5.30
CA ILE A 184 17.34 0.40 -4.11
C ILE A 184 18.02 1.44 -3.21
N ARG A 185 18.90 2.29 -3.76
CA ARG A 185 19.58 3.35 -2.98
C ARG A 185 18.59 4.32 -2.33
N LYS A 186 17.53 4.73 -3.05
CA LYS A 186 16.50 5.62 -2.51
C LYS A 186 15.73 4.97 -1.38
N SER A 187 15.31 3.73 -1.57
CA SER A 187 14.60 2.95 -0.54
C SER A 187 15.46 2.76 0.71
N THR A 188 16.71 2.36 0.53
CA THR A 188 17.67 2.20 1.64
C THR A 188 17.93 3.53 2.38
N LYS A 189 18.05 4.62 1.64
CA LYS A 189 18.19 5.95 2.24
C LYS A 189 16.97 6.31 3.07
N PHE A 190 15.76 6.14 2.50
CA PHE A 190 14.50 6.41 3.20
C PHE A 190 14.37 5.58 4.49
N ILE A 191 14.70 4.29 4.43
CA ILE A 191 14.71 3.42 5.63
C ILE A 191 15.65 4.01 6.70
N LYS A 192 16.91 4.33 6.34
CA LYS A 192 17.89 4.86 7.29
C LYS A 192 17.48 6.19 7.92
N GLU A 193 16.81 7.05 7.18
CA GLU A 193 16.32 8.36 7.65
C GLU A 193 15.12 8.27 8.59
N ASN A 194 14.43 7.13 8.60
CA ASN A 194 13.18 6.92 9.35
C ASN A 194 13.24 5.76 10.36
N LEU A 195 14.38 5.10 10.51
CA LEU A 195 14.66 4.16 11.59
C LEU A 195 15.37 4.93 12.71
N ASN A 196 14.61 5.45 13.65
CA ASN A 196 15.10 6.01 14.90
C ASN A 196 14.68 5.13 16.07
#